data_e1a8ecdf993f94d2ecd14cde7407d717
#
_entry.id   e1a8ecdf993f94d2ecd14cde7407d717
#
_cell.length_a   1.000
_cell.length_b   1.000
_cell.length_c   1.000
_cell.angle_alpha   90.00
_cell.angle_beta   90.00
_cell.angle_gamma   90.00
#
_symmetry.space_group_name_H-M   'P 1'
#
loop_
_entity.id
_entity.type
_entity.pdbx_description
1 polymer ?
#
loop_
_entity_poly.entity_id
_entity_poly.type
_entity_poly.pdbx_seq_one_letter_code
_entity_poly.pdbx_strand_id
1 'polypeptide(L)'
;MDLGIKGRRAVVCASSKGLGRGCAEALAAAGCDLVLNARGAEALEQTAADIRAKYGVNVEAVAADITTEEGRAEVLKAAGEVDILVNNAGGPPPGMWSDWERDDFIKALDANMLAPIAMIKALVPAMMDRGWGRVVNITSQSVKAPIGVLGLSNSARAGLTGYVAGTS
;
A
#
# COMPACT_ATOMS: atom_id res chain seq x y z
N MET A 1 -20.01 -8.27 -10.02
CA MET A 1 -19.16 -8.45 -11.23
C MET A 1 -18.08 -9.45 -10.86
N ASP A 2 -17.91 -10.49 -11.63
CA ASP A 2 -16.79 -11.42 -11.43
C ASP A 2 -15.52 -10.79 -12.06
N LEU A 3 -14.49 -10.60 -11.22
CA LEU A 3 -13.21 -10.03 -11.64
C LEU A 3 -12.16 -11.10 -11.96
N GLY A 4 -12.50 -12.38 -11.82
CA GLY A 4 -11.56 -13.50 -12.03
C GLY A 4 -10.41 -13.54 -11.03
N ILE A 5 -10.58 -12.95 -9.84
CA ILE A 5 -9.54 -12.85 -8.81
C ILE A 5 -9.87 -13.63 -7.53
N LYS A 6 -10.95 -14.39 -7.51
CA LYS A 6 -11.30 -15.23 -6.36
C LYS A 6 -10.18 -16.24 -6.05
N GLY A 7 -9.85 -16.36 -4.77
CA GLY A 7 -8.75 -17.23 -4.30
C GLY A 7 -7.35 -16.64 -4.47
N ARG A 8 -7.20 -15.43 -5.03
CA ARG A 8 -5.93 -14.71 -5.08
C ARG A 8 -5.56 -14.17 -3.70
N ARG A 9 -4.27 -14.00 -3.46
CA ARG A 9 -3.74 -13.44 -2.22
C ARG A 9 -3.27 -12.00 -2.43
N ALA A 10 -3.76 -11.08 -1.60
CA ALA A 10 -3.46 -9.65 -1.71
C ALA A 10 -2.78 -9.12 -0.45
N VAL A 11 -1.73 -8.31 -0.64
CA VAL A 11 -1.17 -7.45 0.42
C VAL A 11 -1.74 -6.05 0.27
N VAL A 12 -2.27 -5.48 1.37
CA VAL A 12 -2.81 -4.12 1.40
C VAL A 12 -2.12 -3.32 2.49
N CYS A 13 -1.31 -2.33 2.10
CA CYS A 13 -0.60 -1.45 3.01
C CYS A 13 -1.52 -0.34 3.56
N ALA A 14 -1.24 0.12 4.79
CA ALA A 14 -2.00 1.15 5.51
C ALA A 14 -3.52 0.90 5.48
N SER A 15 -3.93 -0.32 5.84
CA SER A 15 -5.28 -0.85 5.62
C SER A 15 -6.19 -0.85 6.86
N SER A 16 -5.75 -0.26 7.99
CA SER A 16 -6.59 -0.17 9.19
C SER A 16 -7.77 0.80 9.08
N LYS A 17 -7.77 1.70 8.09
CA LYS A 17 -8.84 2.69 7.83
C LYS A 17 -8.75 3.29 6.44
N GLY A 18 -9.73 4.13 6.08
CA GLY A 18 -9.72 4.97 4.88
C GLY A 18 -9.60 4.17 3.58
N LEU A 19 -8.81 4.67 2.63
CA LEU A 19 -8.67 4.07 1.29
C LEU A 19 -8.10 2.65 1.35
N GLY A 20 -7.10 2.39 2.20
CA GLY A 20 -6.52 1.06 2.35
C GLY A 20 -7.55 0.03 2.85
N ARG A 21 -8.37 0.38 3.85
CA ARG A 21 -9.47 -0.48 4.30
C ARG A 21 -10.50 -0.68 3.19
N GLY A 22 -10.87 0.38 2.46
CA GLY A 22 -11.80 0.26 1.32
C GLY A 22 -11.30 -0.69 0.23
N CYS A 23 -10.00 -0.64 -0.10
CA CYS A 23 -9.38 -1.59 -1.03
C CYS A 23 -9.41 -3.02 -0.49
N ALA A 24 -9.11 -3.21 0.80
CA ALA A 24 -9.15 -4.53 1.44
C ALA A 24 -10.57 -5.13 1.42
N GLU A 25 -11.59 -4.34 1.77
CA GLU A 25 -12.98 -4.77 1.73
C GLU A 25 -13.44 -5.14 0.29
N ALA A 26 -13.01 -4.37 -0.71
CA ALA A 26 -13.33 -4.66 -2.11
C ALA A 26 -12.69 -5.97 -2.61
N LEU A 27 -11.42 -6.21 -2.25
CA LEU A 27 -10.72 -7.44 -2.57
C LEU A 27 -11.32 -8.65 -1.84
N ALA A 28 -11.66 -8.50 -0.55
CA ALA A 28 -12.35 -9.54 0.22
C ALA A 28 -13.73 -9.88 -0.39
N ALA A 29 -14.49 -8.87 -0.79
CA ALA A 29 -15.78 -9.07 -1.47
C ALA A 29 -15.64 -9.81 -2.81
N ALA A 30 -14.48 -9.69 -3.47
CA ALA A 30 -14.15 -10.46 -4.68
C ALA A 30 -13.58 -11.85 -4.37
N GLY A 31 -13.47 -12.24 -3.10
CA GLY A 31 -13.02 -13.56 -2.66
C GLY A 31 -11.49 -13.73 -2.58
N CYS A 32 -10.75 -12.63 -2.42
CA CYS A 32 -9.30 -12.67 -2.19
C CYS A 32 -8.98 -12.92 -0.71
N ASP A 33 -7.94 -13.70 -0.44
CA ASP A 33 -7.29 -13.76 0.87
C ASP A 33 -6.38 -12.54 1.07
N LEU A 34 -6.29 -12.03 2.30
CA LEU A 34 -5.64 -10.76 2.57
C LEU A 34 -4.52 -10.85 3.59
N VAL A 35 -3.47 -10.08 3.36
CA VAL A 35 -2.51 -9.65 4.38
C VAL A 35 -2.65 -8.14 4.52
N LEU A 36 -3.14 -7.71 5.67
CA LEU A 36 -3.34 -6.31 6.01
C LEU A 36 -2.14 -5.79 6.78
N ASN A 37 -1.67 -4.60 6.44
CA ASN A 37 -0.60 -3.95 7.16
C ASN A 37 -0.98 -2.53 7.61
N ALA A 38 -0.65 -2.20 8.83
CA ALA A 38 -0.64 -0.85 9.38
C ALA A 38 0.23 -0.81 10.65
N ARG A 39 0.57 0.38 11.15
CA ARG A 39 1.38 0.53 12.38
C ARG A 39 0.59 0.26 13.67
N GLY A 40 -0.69 0.59 13.69
CA GLY A 40 -1.55 0.43 14.87
C GLY A 40 -2.20 -0.96 14.93
N ALA A 41 -1.74 -1.81 15.85
CA ALA A 41 -2.16 -3.20 15.95
C ALA A 41 -3.67 -3.36 16.23
N GLU A 42 -4.20 -2.63 17.20
CA GLU A 42 -5.61 -2.75 17.63
C GLU A 42 -6.58 -2.40 16.50
N ALA A 43 -6.41 -1.25 15.86
CA ALA A 43 -7.27 -0.82 14.76
C ALA A 43 -7.14 -1.72 13.52
N LEU A 44 -5.94 -2.29 13.29
CA LEU A 44 -5.69 -3.21 12.19
C LEU A 44 -6.40 -4.55 12.44
N GLU A 45 -6.27 -5.11 13.65
CA GLU A 45 -6.92 -6.38 14.01
C GLU A 45 -8.45 -6.25 14.01
N GLN A 46 -8.99 -5.12 14.49
CA GLN A 46 -10.42 -4.87 14.37
C GLN A 46 -10.89 -4.88 12.91
N THR A 47 -10.14 -4.22 12.02
CA THR A 47 -10.44 -4.24 10.58
C THR A 47 -10.35 -5.65 10.00
N ALA A 48 -9.35 -6.43 10.39
CA ALA A 48 -9.22 -7.82 9.95
C ALA A 48 -10.38 -8.69 10.42
N ALA A 49 -10.80 -8.54 11.68
CA ALA A 49 -11.94 -9.27 12.25
C ALA A 49 -13.25 -8.92 11.53
N ASP A 50 -13.50 -7.64 11.28
CA ASP A 50 -14.67 -7.17 10.53
C ASP A 50 -14.74 -7.79 9.13
N ILE A 51 -13.59 -7.82 8.43
CA ILE A 51 -13.50 -8.37 7.06
C ILE A 51 -13.71 -9.88 7.07
N ARG A 52 -13.07 -10.62 8.00
CA ARG A 52 -13.27 -12.08 8.15
C ARG A 52 -14.74 -12.40 8.38
N ALA A 53 -15.37 -11.69 9.31
CA ALA A 53 -16.78 -11.91 9.65
C ALA A 53 -17.73 -11.63 8.49
N LYS A 54 -17.45 -10.59 7.72
CA LYS A 54 -18.35 -10.13 6.64
C LYS A 54 -18.20 -10.94 5.34
N TYR A 55 -16.98 -11.34 5.00
CA TYR A 55 -16.68 -11.89 3.67
C TYR A 55 -16.25 -13.36 3.69
N GLY A 56 -15.89 -13.92 4.85
CA GLY A 56 -15.51 -15.32 4.99
C GLY A 56 -14.19 -15.70 4.32
N VAL A 57 -13.31 -14.73 4.07
CA VAL A 57 -11.97 -14.93 3.51
C VAL A 57 -10.90 -14.99 4.60
N ASN A 58 -9.74 -15.55 4.30
CA ASN A 58 -8.60 -15.52 5.21
C ASN A 58 -8.01 -14.10 5.25
N VAL A 59 -7.78 -13.58 6.46
CA VAL A 59 -7.17 -12.27 6.66
C VAL A 59 -6.12 -12.35 7.76
N GLU A 60 -4.91 -12.00 7.44
CA GLU A 60 -3.78 -11.87 8.37
C GLU A 60 -3.49 -10.39 8.62
N ALA A 61 -3.31 -10.00 9.88
CA ALA A 61 -2.99 -8.62 10.26
C ALA A 61 -1.54 -8.53 10.71
N VAL A 62 -0.75 -7.67 10.09
CA VAL A 62 0.68 -7.46 10.40
C VAL A 62 0.89 -6.01 10.82
N ALA A 63 1.06 -5.80 12.12
CA ALA A 63 1.31 -4.49 12.69
C ALA A 63 2.80 -4.13 12.57
N ALA A 64 3.18 -3.47 11.48
CA ALA A 64 4.55 -3.13 11.17
C ALA A 64 4.66 -1.79 10.44
N ASP A 65 5.80 -1.10 10.59
CA ASP A 65 6.09 0.13 9.84
C ASP A 65 6.73 -0.21 8.50
N ILE A 66 5.97 -0.04 7.42
CA ILE A 66 6.41 -0.35 6.06
C ILE A 66 7.56 0.55 5.56
N THR A 67 7.88 1.65 6.26
CA THR A 67 9.00 2.51 5.92
C THR A 67 10.34 1.93 6.36
N THR A 68 10.34 0.99 7.31
CA THR A 68 11.55 0.30 7.79
C THR A 68 11.79 -1.01 7.03
N GLU A 69 13.04 -1.46 7.01
CA GLU A 69 13.39 -2.73 6.39
C GLU A 69 12.81 -3.92 7.17
N GLU A 70 12.88 -3.87 8.49
CA GLU A 70 12.35 -4.87 9.40
C GLU A 70 10.82 -5.01 9.23
N GLY A 71 10.09 -3.88 9.20
CA GLY A 71 8.64 -3.89 9.02
C GLY A 71 8.22 -4.44 7.66
N ARG A 72 8.96 -4.13 6.60
CA ARG A 72 8.71 -4.77 5.29
C ARG A 72 8.99 -6.26 5.31
N ALA A 73 10.08 -6.69 5.98
CA ALA A 73 10.40 -8.11 6.10
C ALA A 73 9.31 -8.90 6.84
N GLU A 74 8.72 -8.34 7.91
CA GLU A 74 7.59 -8.94 8.62
C GLU A 74 6.37 -9.11 7.71
N VAL A 75 6.00 -8.06 6.96
CA VAL A 75 4.88 -8.12 6.01
C VAL A 75 5.13 -9.14 4.91
N LEU A 76 6.32 -9.16 4.31
CA LEU A 76 6.68 -10.09 3.24
C LEU A 76 6.70 -11.54 3.73
N LYS A 77 7.18 -11.79 4.96
CA LYS A 77 7.17 -13.12 5.58
C LYS A 77 5.75 -13.65 5.78
N ALA A 78 4.85 -12.82 6.30
CA ALA A 78 3.44 -13.17 6.48
C ALA A 78 2.72 -13.33 5.14
N ALA A 79 3.08 -12.51 4.17
CA ALA A 79 2.44 -12.50 2.85
C ALA A 79 2.65 -13.80 2.06
N GLY A 80 3.84 -14.40 2.13
CA GLY A 80 4.18 -15.57 1.34
C GLY A 80 4.05 -15.30 -0.16
N GLU A 81 3.34 -16.16 -0.87
CA GLU A 81 3.06 -15.96 -2.29
C GLU A 81 1.93 -14.94 -2.50
N VAL A 82 2.21 -13.87 -3.20
CA VAL A 82 1.32 -12.72 -3.39
C VAL A 82 0.97 -12.55 -4.87
N ASP A 83 -0.30 -12.35 -5.14
CA ASP A 83 -0.83 -12.05 -6.48
C ASP A 83 -1.12 -10.56 -6.68
N ILE A 84 -1.56 -9.89 -5.62
CA ILE A 84 -1.99 -8.49 -5.69
C ILE A 84 -1.28 -7.68 -4.61
N LEU A 85 -0.66 -6.57 -4.99
CA LEU A 85 -0.07 -5.60 -4.07
C LEU A 85 -0.84 -4.28 -4.16
N VAL A 86 -1.35 -3.80 -3.04
CA VAL A 86 -1.90 -2.44 -2.91
C VAL A 86 -0.97 -1.62 -2.04
N ASN A 87 -0.15 -0.79 -2.67
CA ASN A 87 0.67 0.21 -2.00
C ASN A 87 -0.20 1.40 -1.59
N ASN A 88 -0.18 1.71 -0.32
CA ASN A 88 -0.85 2.85 0.28
C ASN A 88 -0.06 3.31 1.50
N ALA A 89 -0.08 4.59 1.77
CA ALA A 89 0.50 5.18 2.98
C ALA A 89 -0.28 6.44 3.37
N GLY A 90 -0.15 6.86 4.62
CA GLY A 90 -0.63 8.16 5.05
C GLY A 90 0.04 9.28 4.24
N GLY A 91 -0.73 10.27 3.84
CA GLY A 91 -0.18 11.46 3.20
C GLY A 91 0.66 12.27 4.19
N PRO A 92 1.73 12.97 3.73
CA PRO A 92 2.45 13.92 4.55
C PRO A 92 1.54 15.11 4.91
N PRO A 93 1.84 15.85 5.98
CA PRO A 93 1.05 17.00 6.39
C PRO A 93 1.06 18.10 5.31
N PRO A 94 -0.04 18.85 5.16
CA PRO A 94 -0.05 20.04 4.32
C PRO A 94 0.76 21.16 4.98
N GLY A 95 1.25 22.09 4.18
CA GLY A 95 2.01 23.26 4.63
C GLY A 95 2.32 24.20 3.48
N MET A 96 2.99 25.31 3.78
CA MET A 96 3.49 26.24 2.77
C MET A 96 4.82 25.74 2.21
N TRP A 97 5.16 26.17 1.00
CA TRP A 97 6.42 25.75 0.36
C TRP A 97 7.68 26.10 1.18
N SER A 98 7.60 27.09 2.05
CA SER A 98 8.67 27.55 2.95
C SER A 98 8.75 26.80 4.28
N ASP A 99 7.78 25.94 4.60
CA ASP A 99 7.67 25.33 5.93
C ASP A 99 8.43 24.00 6.03
N TRP A 100 8.82 23.41 4.91
CA TRP A 100 9.41 22.08 4.86
C TRP A 100 10.92 22.12 4.75
N GLU A 101 11.55 21.39 5.66
CA GLU A 101 12.97 21.15 5.67
C GLU A 101 13.31 19.82 4.98
N ARG A 102 14.62 19.57 4.80
CA ARG A 102 15.13 18.34 4.18
C ARG A 102 14.54 17.07 4.78
N ASP A 103 14.42 17.01 6.11
CA ASP A 103 13.95 15.80 6.81
C ASP A 103 12.45 15.55 6.58
N ASP A 104 11.65 16.57 6.32
CA ASP A 104 10.24 16.41 5.95
C ASP A 104 10.11 15.77 4.56
N PHE A 105 10.95 16.21 3.61
CA PHE A 105 11.03 15.57 2.30
C PHE A 105 11.47 14.12 2.40
N ILE A 106 12.52 13.80 3.18
CA ILE A 106 12.98 12.42 3.36
C ILE A 106 11.86 11.54 3.90
N LYS A 107 11.16 11.95 4.96
CA LYS A 107 10.02 11.21 5.53
C LYS A 107 8.90 10.99 4.50
N ALA A 108 8.59 12.02 3.71
CA ALA A 108 7.56 11.93 2.68
C ALA A 108 7.96 10.95 1.56
N LEU A 109 9.22 10.99 1.13
CA LEU A 109 9.79 10.08 0.14
C LEU A 109 9.82 8.65 0.66
N ASP A 110 10.27 8.42 1.89
CA ASP A 110 10.30 7.07 2.49
C ASP A 110 8.91 6.42 2.48
N ALA A 111 7.88 7.14 2.96
CA ALA A 111 6.55 6.58 3.07
C ALA A 111 5.81 6.46 1.73
N ASN A 112 5.95 7.44 0.82
CA ASN A 112 5.09 7.57 -0.35
C ASN A 112 5.78 7.26 -1.70
N MET A 113 7.08 6.95 -1.69
CA MET A 113 7.85 6.55 -2.86
C MET A 113 8.73 5.33 -2.60
N LEU A 114 9.65 5.38 -1.63
CA LEU A 114 10.67 4.35 -1.45
C LEU A 114 10.10 3.05 -0.87
N ALA A 115 9.21 3.10 0.12
CA ALA A 115 8.55 1.91 0.65
C ALA A 115 7.70 1.20 -0.43
N PRO A 116 6.82 1.89 -1.20
CA PRO A 116 6.16 1.29 -2.36
C PRO A 116 7.11 0.66 -3.38
N ILE A 117 8.21 1.33 -3.73
CA ILE A 117 9.22 0.79 -4.65
C ILE A 117 9.86 -0.48 -4.07
N ALA A 118 10.20 -0.50 -2.79
CA ALA A 118 10.77 -1.67 -2.14
C ALA A 118 9.81 -2.87 -2.17
N MET A 119 8.51 -2.65 -1.91
CA MET A 119 7.48 -3.69 -2.00
C MET A 119 7.30 -4.20 -3.44
N ILE A 120 7.31 -3.33 -4.43
CA ILE A 120 7.28 -3.71 -5.85
C ILE A 120 8.47 -4.60 -6.18
N LYS A 121 9.68 -4.19 -5.82
CA LYS A 121 10.92 -4.96 -6.08
C LYS A 121 10.91 -6.33 -5.40
N ALA A 122 10.30 -6.46 -4.23
CA ALA A 122 10.23 -7.71 -3.51
C ALA A 122 9.21 -8.70 -4.08
N LEU A 123 8.07 -8.22 -4.58
CA LEU A 123 6.93 -9.08 -4.94
C LEU A 123 6.77 -9.31 -6.45
N VAL A 124 7.08 -8.32 -7.27
CA VAL A 124 6.84 -8.40 -8.73
C VAL A 124 7.64 -9.49 -9.43
N PRO A 125 8.93 -9.78 -9.10
CA PRO A 125 9.65 -10.86 -9.75
C PRO A 125 8.92 -12.20 -9.69
N ALA A 126 8.43 -12.59 -8.52
CA ALA A 126 7.66 -13.83 -8.37
C ALA A 126 6.29 -13.80 -9.09
N MET A 127 5.66 -12.64 -9.19
CA MET A 127 4.45 -12.46 -10.02
C MET A 127 4.75 -12.65 -11.51
N MET A 128 5.89 -12.13 -11.99
CA MET A 128 6.34 -12.31 -13.38
C MET A 128 6.64 -13.76 -13.68
N ASP A 129 7.34 -14.48 -12.80
CA ASP A 129 7.66 -15.90 -12.97
C ASP A 129 6.39 -16.76 -13.09
N ARG A 130 5.33 -16.41 -12.38
CA ARG A 130 4.02 -17.07 -12.47
C ARG A 130 3.15 -16.59 -13.64
N GLY A 131 3.59 -15.56 -14.38
CA GLY A 131 2.84 -14.97 -15.50
C GLY A 131 1.59 -14.20 -15.08
N TRP A 132 1.42 -13.90 -13.78
CA TRP A 132 0.27 -13.15 -13.28
C TRP A 132 0.60 -12.32 -12.04
N GLY A 133 0.16 -11.08 -12.02
CA GLY A 133 0.25 -10.19 -10.88
C GLY A 133 -0.46 -8.86 -11.12
N ARG A 134 -0.80 -8.16 -10.05
CA ARG A 134 -1.36 -6.81 -10.12
C ARG A 134 -0.74 -5.94 -9.03
N VAL A 135 -0.34 -4.74 -9.42
CA VAL A 135 0.14 -3.71 -8.50
C VAL A 135 -0.74 -2.48 -8.61
N VAL A 136 -1.29 -2.06 -7.50
CA VAL A 136 -2.08 -0.82 -7.37
C VAL A 136 -1.33 0.13 -6.45
N ASN A 137 -1.03 1.33 -6.93
CA ASN A 137 -0.44 2.38 -6.11
C ASN A 137 -1.49 3.47 -5.85
N ILE A 138 -1.85 3.66 -4.59
CA ILE A 138 -2.72 4.78 -4.19
C ILE A 138 -1.88 6.04 -4.21
N THR A 139 -2.11 6.88 -5.20
CA THR A 139 -1.39 8.14 -5.38
C THR A 139 -2.26 9.35 -4.98
N SER A 140 -2.19 10.44 -5.70
CA SER A 140 -2.94 11.66 -5.43
C SER A 140 -3.35 12.34 -6.72
N GLN A 141 -4.46 13.06 -6.70
CA GLN A 141 -4.81 13.99 -7.76
C GLN A 141 -3.69 14.98 -8.04
N SER A 142 -2.90 15.33 -7.02
CA SER A 142 -1.78 16.28 -7.12
C SER A 142 -0.66 15.85 -8.06
N VAL A 143 -0.61 14.58 -8.47
CA VAL A 143 0.31 14.11 -9.51
C VAL A 143 -0.02 14.72 -10.88
N LYS A 144 -1.32 14.93 -11.17
CA LYS A 144 -1.78 15.54 -12.43
C LYS A 144 -1.98 17.04 -12.32
N ALA A 145 -2.42 17.51 -11.15
CA ALA A 145 -2.68 18.92 -10.88
C ALA A 145 -2.07 19.27 -9.51
N PRO A 146 -0.81 19.72 -9.45
CA PRO A 146 -0.12 20.03 -8.20
C PRO A 146 -0.91 21.01 -7.32
N ILE A 147 -1.01 20.67 -6.05
CA ILE A 147 -1.74 21.47 -5.04
C ILE A 147 -0.70 22.18 -4.18
N GLY A 148 -0.79 23.52 -4.08
CA GLY A 148 0.24 24.34 -3.46
C GLY A 148 0.60 23.96 -2.02
N VAL A 149 -0.38 23.60 -1.20
CA VAL A 149 -0.17 23.18 0.20
C VAL A 149 0.25 21.71 0.36
N LEU A 150 0.44 20.96 -0.72
CA LEU A 150 0.79 19.55 -0.69
C LEU A 150 2.17 19.26 -1.31
N GLY A 151 3.12 20.18 -1.21
CA GLY A 151 4.43 20.07 -1.86
C GLY A 151 5.18 18.76 -1.57
N LEU A 152 5.17 18.28 -0.33
CA LEU A 152 5.75 16.99 0.05
C LEU A 152 5.07 15.83 -0.68
N SER A 153 3.74 15.83 -0.73
CA SER A 153 2.96 14.80 -1.43
C SER A 153 3.13 14.88 -2.95
N ASN A 154 3.12 16.10 -3.51
CA ASN A 154 3.35 16.33 -4.93
C ASN A 154 4.66 15.68 -5.37
N SER A 155 5.75 15.94 -4.63
CA SER A 155 7.10 15.45 -4.94
C SER A 155 7.19 13.92 -4.86
N ALA A 156 6.78 13.34 -3.72
CA ALA A 156 6.93 11.91 -3.48
C ALA A 156 6.05 11.06 -4.41
N ARG A 157 4.80 11.48 -4.64
CA ARG A 157 3.87 10.70 -5.46
C ARG A 157 4.11 10.87 -6.96
N ALA A 158 4.60 12.03 -7.41
CA ALA A 158 5.07 12.20 -8.77
C ALA A 158 6.30 11.32 -9.05
N GLY A 159 7.24 11.24 -8.09
CA GLY A 159 8.40 10.36 -8.17
C GLY A 159 8.00 8.88 -8.30
N LEU A 160 7.09 8.40 -7.46
CA LEU A 160 6.56 7.03 -7.58
C LEU A 160 5.87 6.80 -8.93
N THR A 161 5.07 7.74 -9.39
CA THR A 161 4.38 7.62 -10.69
C THR A 161 5.37 7.53 -11.84
N GLY A 162 6.45 8.35 -11.83
CA GLY A 162 7.52 8.28 -12.81
C GLY A 162 8.26 6.94 -12.80
N TYR A 163 8.58 6.42 -11.60
CA TYR A 163 9.19 5.10 -11.46
C TYR A 163 8.32 3.99 -12.07
N VAL A 164 7.03 3.96 -11.73
CA VAL A 164 6.10 2.93 -12.23
C VAL A 164 5.94 3.02 -13.75
N ALA A 165 5.81 4.23 -14.30
CA ALA A 165 5.69 4.42 -15.75
C ALA A 165 6.94 3.96 -16.52
N GLY A 166 8.13 4.03 -15.90
CA GLY A 166 9.37 3.59 -16.52
C GLY A 166 9.68 2.10 -16.38
N THR A 167 8.89 1.38 -15.57
CA THR A 167 9.12 -0.05 -15.26
C THR A 167 7.97 -0.96 -15.67
N SER A 168 6.88 -0.40 -16.18
CA SER A 168 5.67 -1.14 -16.63
C SER A 168 5.71 -1.54 -18.11
#